data_60c0e0134fa1c0ebf73f9ca0222247c7
#
_entry.id   60c0e0134fa1c0ebf73f9ca0222247c7
#
_cell.length_a   1.000
_cell.length_b   1.000
_cell.length_c   1.000
_cell.angle_alpha   90.00
_cell.angle_beta   90.00
_cell.angle_gamma   90.00
#
_symmetry.space_group_name_H-M   'P 1'
#
loop_
_entity.id
_entity.type
_entity.pdbx_description
1 polymer ?
#
loop_
_entity_poly.entity_id
_entity_poly.type
_entity_poly.pdbx_seq_one_letter_code
_entity_poly.pdbx_strand_id
1 'polypeptide(L)'
;MGLGHVDPNRLGIVAAVMLTGWHAIWLTLVAAGQAQRVADFVLRMHAMKSEVVVEPFDPGLAALLLVATAVLGYAGGAAAAALWNWLGSVAPAGRAAGKAGVSARV
;
A
#
# COMPACT_ATOMS: atom_id res chain seq x y z
N MET A 1 -19.08 -6.02 15.39
CA MET A 1 -17.87 -5.65 15.46
C MET A 1 -17.00 -5.66 14.19
N GLY A 2 -16.66 -6.61 13.65
CA GLY A 2 -15.89 -6.78 12.51
C GLY A 2 -15.32 -5.63 11.77
N LEU A 3 -16.12 -4.93 11.10
CA LEU A 3 -15.69 -3.87 10.21
C LEU A 3 -15.49 -2.54 10.92
N GLY A 4 -15.23 -2.59 12.20
CA GLY A 4 -15.08 -1.39 12.96
C GLY A 4 -13.78 -0.68 12.70
N HIS A 5 -13.28 -0.11 13.73
CA HIS A 5 -12.14 0.77 13.72
C HIS A 5 -10.85 0.06 13.31
N VAL A 6 -10.11 0.68 12.41
CA VAL A 6 -8.77 0.25 12.03
C VAL A 6 -7.77 1.26 12.59
N ASP A 7 -6.75 0.77 13.28
CA ASP A 7 -5.70 1.62 13.83
C ASP A 7 -4.86 2.23 12.71
N PRO A 8 -4.89 3.56 12.51
CA PRO A 8 -4.10 4.20 11.46
C PRO A 8 -2.60 3.95 11.59
N ASN A 9 -2.09 3.91 12.81
CA ASN A 9 -0.67 3.67 13.01
C ASN A 9 -0.27 2.26 12.58
N ARG A 10 -1.06 1.26 12.95
CA ARG A 10 -0.78 -0.12 12.55
C ARG A 10 -0.86 -0.31 11.05
N LEU A 11 -1.90 0.20 10.43
CA LEU A 11 -2.05 0.07 8.98
C LEU A 11 -0.96 0.85 8.25
N GLY A 12 -0.59 2.02 8.78
CA GLY A 12 0.53 2.79 8.26
C GLY A 12 1.83 2.02 8.29
N ILE A 13 2.12 1.36 9.40
CA ILE A 13 3.33 0.53 9.52
C ILE A 13 3.30 -0.65 8.55
N VAL A 14 2.17 -1.35 8.45
CA VAL A 14 2.02 -2.47 7.53
C VAL A 14 2.24 -2.02 6.09
N ALA A 15 1.60 -0.93 5.68
CA ALA A 15 1.76 -0.39 4.33
C ALA A 15 3.20 0.05 4.06
N ALA A 16 3.84 0.68 5.05
CA ALA A 16 5.24 1.09 4.93
C ALA A 16 6.15 -0.11 4.73
N VAL A 17 5.98 -1.16 5.53
CA VAL A 17 6.79 -2.38 5.43
C VAL A 17 6.58 -3.06 4.10
N MET A 18 5.35 -3.18 3.64
CA MET A 18 5.06 -3.83 2.37
C MET A 18 5.59 -3.05 1.18
N LEU A 19 5.37 -1.75 1.16
CA LEU A 19 5.84 -0.91 0.06
C LEU A 19 7.36 -0.85 0.01
N THR A 20 7.99 -0.65 1.17
CA THR A 20 9.45 -0.63 1.26
C THR A 20 10.05 -1.98 0.92
N GLY A 21 9.45 -3.07 1.40
CA GLY A 21 9.89 -4.44 1.08
C GLY A 21 9.82 -4.73 -0.41
N TRP A 22 8.75 -4.32 -1.06
CA TRP A 22 8.61 -4.46 -2.51
C TRP A 22 9.73 -3.73 -3.25
N HIS A 23 10.02 -2.49 -2.85
CA HIS A 23 11.09 -1.71 -3.48
C HIS A 23 12.47 -2.24 -3.13
N ALA A 24 12.63 -2.83 -1.93
CA ALA A 24 13.89 -3.48 -1.57
C ALA A 24 14.17 -4.69 -2.46
N ILE A 25 13.15 -5.46 -2.79
CA ILE A 25 13.28 -6.57 -3.75
C ILE A 25 13.71 -6.04 -5.11
N TRP A 26 13.07 -4.98 -5.58
CA TRP A 26 13.44 -4.34 -6.84
C TRP A 26 14.88 -3.88 -6.85
N LEU A 27 15.30 -3.19 -5.78
CA LEU A 27 16.68 -2.70 -5.67
C LEU A 27 17.69 -3.84 -5.60
N THR A 28 17.33 -4.96 -4.99
CA THR A 28 18.17 -6.16 -4.99
C THR A 28 18.35 -6.68 -6.41
N LEU A 29 17.29 -6.68 -7.20
CA LEU A 29 17.36 -7.08 -8.62
C LEU A 29 18.22 -6.12 -9.41
N VAL A 30 18.12 -4.82 -9.14
CA VAL A 30 18.97 -3.82 -9.79
C VAL A 30 20.44 -4.06 -9.46
N ALA A 31 20.76 -4.26 -8.18
CA ALA A 31 22.12 -4.52 -7.73
C ALA A 31 22.69 -5.82 -8.31
N ALA A 32 21.85 -6.83 -8.49
CA ALA A 32 22.24 -8.11 -9.07
C ALA A 32 22.30 -8.09 -10.59
N GLY A 33 21.92 -6.98 -11.24
CA GLY A 33 21.92 -6.87 -12.70
C GLY A 33 20.77 -7.59 -13.39
N GLN A 34 19.72 -7.96 -12.65
CA GLN A 34 18.60 -8.72 -13.19
C GLN A 34 17.33 -7.88 -13.43
N ALA A 35 17.32 -6.63 -12.95
CA ALA A 35 16.12 -5.81 -13.00
C ALA A 35 15.65 -5.53 -14.42
N GLN A 36 16.57 -5.33 -15.38
CA GLN A 36 16.19 -5.07 -16.76
C GLN A 36 15.42 -6.24 -17.36
N ARG A 37 15.84 -7.47 -17.08
CA ARG A 37 15.15 -8.66 -17.56
C ARG A 37 13.75 -8.78 -17.00
N VAL A 38 13.62 -8.49 -15.71
CA VAL A 38 12.32 -8.53 -15.03
C VAL A 38 11.39 -7.46 -15.60
N ALA A 39 11.89 -6.23 -15.76
CA ALA A 39 11.11 -5.13 -16.32
C ALA A 39 10.65 -5.47 -17.74
N ASP A 40 11.54 -5.97 -18.58
CA ASP A 40 11.21 -6.33 -19.96
C ASP A 40 10.16 -7.45 -20.01
N PHE A 41 10.29 -8.43 -19.12
CA PHE A 41 9.34 -9.53 -19.05
C PHE A 41 7.95 -9.05 -18.60
N VAL A 42 7.90 -8.22 -17.55
CA VAL A 42 6.63 -7.70 -17.02
C VAL A 42 5.92 -6.86 -18.08
N LEU A 43 6.66 -5.97 -18.75
CA LEU A 43 6.08 -5.13 -19.80
C LEU A 43 5.58 -5.97 -20.99
N ARG A 44 6.32 -7.02 -21.34
CA ARG A 44 5.91 -7.93 -22.40
C ARG A 44 4.62 -8.67 -22.03
N MET A 45 4.50 -9.09 -20.77
CA MET A 45 3.27 -9.71 -20.28
C MET A 45 2.07 -8.79 -20.41
N HIS A 46 2.31 -7.49 -20.25
CA HIS A 46 1.26 -6.47 -20.40
C HIS A 46 1.04 -6.05 -21.85
N ALA A 47 1.62 -6.78 -22.81
CA ALA A 47 1.56 -6.46 -24.23
C ALA A 47 2.15 -5.07 -24.54
N MET A 48 3.15 -4.65 -23.78
CA MET A 48 3.81 -3.36 -23.93
C MET A 48 5.23 -3.56 -24.41
N LYS A 49 5.67 -2.65 -25.28
CA LYS A 49 7.06 -2.63 -25.73
C LYS A 49 7.91 -2.05 -24.62
N SER A 50 9.03 -2.71 -24.32
CA SER A 50 9.94 -2.19 -23.30
C SER A 50 10.86 -1.15 -23.91
N GLU A 51 10.67 0.10 -23.49
CA GLU A 51 11.60 1.18 -23.78
C GLU A 51 12.23 1.69 -22.48
N VAL A 52 11.98 0.99 -21.39
CA VAL A 52 12.50 1.35 -20.07
C VAL A 52 13.91 0.81 -19.94
N VAL A 53 14.83 1.70 -19.59
CA VAL A 53 16.23 1.34 -19.32
C VAL A 53 16.45 1.46 -17.83
N VAL A 54 16.87 0.35 -17.21
CA VAL A 54 17.21 0.32 -15.80
C VAL A 54 18.64 0.84 -15.64
N GLU A 55 18.79 1.89 -14.84
CA GLU A 55 20.10 2.48 -14.58
C GLU A 55 20.91 1.61 -13.63
N PRO A 56 22.25 1.78 -13.63
CA PRO A 56 23.10 1.07 -12.68
C PRO A 56 22.71 1.37 -11.23
N PHE A 57 22.98 0.44 -10.34
CA PHE A 57 22.65 0.59 -8.94
C PHE A 57 23.40 1.75 -8.31
N ASP A 58 22.66 2.64 -7.67
CA ASP A 58 23.18 3.78 -6.93
C ASP A 58 22.73 3.68 -5.48
N PRO A 59 23.68 3.44 -4.54
CA PRO A 59 23.30 3.27 -3.13
C PRO A 59 22.60 4.49 -2.53
N GLY A 60 22.99 5.70 -2.94
CA GLY A 60 22.37 6.93 -2.45
C GLY A 60 20.91 7.04 -2.86
N LEU A 61 20.63 6.82 -4.14
CA LEU A 61 19.27 6.83 -4.64
C LEU A 61 18.46 5.64 -4.10
N ALA A 62 19.10 4.49 -3.89
CA ALA A 62 18.44 3.35 -3.28
C ALA A 62 17.98 3.66 -1.87
N ALA A 63 18.85 4.27 -1.06
CA ALA A 63 18.48 4.68 0.30
C ALA A 63 17.34 5.69 0.28
N LEU A 64 17.41 6.67 -0.62
CA LEU A 64 16.36 7.68 -0.78
C LEU A 64 15.02 7.02 -1.15
N LEU A 65 15.05 6.08 -2.08
CA LEU A 65 13.82 5.36 -2.48
C LEU A 65 13.21 4.59 -1.32
N LEU A 66 14.02 3.89 -0.54
CA LEU A 66 13.53 3.13 0.61
C LEU A 66 12.91 4.04 1.67
N VAL A 67 13.55 5.16 1.98
CA VAL A 67 13.00 6.14 2.93
C VAL A 67 11.72 6.73 2.39
N ALA A 68 11.71 7.15 1.13
CA ALA A 68 10.53 7.75 0.50
C ALA A 68 9.35 6.77 0.50
N THR A 69 9.59 5.50 0.16
CA THR A 69 8.52 4.49 0.14
C THR A 69 8.04 4.17 1.55
N ALA A 70 8.91 4.19 2.56
CA ALA A 70 8.50 3.99 3.93
C ALA A 70 7.58 5.13 4.40
N VAL A 71 7.97 6.38 4.12
CA VAL A 71 7.16 7.55 4.49
C VAL A 71 5.83 7.56 3.76
N LEU A 72 5.86 7.36 2.44
CA LEU A 72 4.65 7.35 1.63
C LEU A 72 3.75 6.17 1.98
N GLY A 73 4.32 5.01 2.25
CA GLY A 73 3.56 3.85 2.68
C GLY A 73 2.88 4.08 4.01
N TYR A 74 3.60 4.64 4.98
CA TYR A 74 3.01 4.98 6.26
C TYR A 74 1.88 5.99 6.12
N ALA A 75 2.14 7.10 5.43
CA ALA A 75 1.14 8.15 5.21
C ALA A 75 -0.08 7.61 4.47
N GLY A 76 0.15 6.82 3.42
CA GLY A 76 -0.94 6.21 2.64
C GLY A 76 -1.76 5.22 3.44
N GLY A 77 -1.09 4.36 4.22
CA GLY A 77 -1.76 3.39 5.08
C GLY A 77 -2.57 4.05 6.19
N ALA A 78 -1.98 5.05 6.84
CA ALA A 78 -2.68 5.81 7.88
C ALA A 78 -3.88 6.56 7.30
N ALA A 79 -3.72 7.16 6.12
CA ALA A 79 -4.80 7.85 5.44
C ALA A 79 -5.92 6.88 5.04
N ALA A 80 -5.56 5.70 4.55
CA ALA A 80 -6.53 4.66 4.19
C ALA A 80 -7.32 4.20 5.41
N ALA A 81 -6.64 4.00 6.54
CA ALA A 81 -7.30 3.63 7.80
C ALA A 81 -8.24 4.74 8.27
N ALA A 82 -7.78 5.99 8.20
CA ALA A 82 -8.61 7.14 8.58
C ALA A 82 -9.84 7.24 7.69
N LEU A 83 -9.68 7.03 6.40
CA LEU A 83 -10.80 7.03 5.46
C LEU A 83 -11.76 5.89 5.75
N TRP A 84 -11.24 4.70 6.01
CA TRP A 84 -12.05 3.54 6.39
C TRP A 84 -12.88 3.82 7.64
N ASN A 85 -12.23 4.38 8.67
CA ASN A 85 -12.89 4.72 9.92
C ASN A 85 -13.95 5.80 9.71
N TRP A 86 -13.64 6.80 8.87
CA TRP A 86 -14.60 7.86 8.54
C TRP A 86 -15.82 7.30 7.82
N LEU A 87 -15.60 6.46 6.82
CA LEU A 87 -16.71 5.81 6.10
C LEU A 87 -17.54 4.94 7.04
N GLY A 88 -16.88 4.26 7.97
CA GLY A 88 -17.55 3.46 8.99
C GLY A 88 -18.38 4.30 9.94
N SER A 89 -17.98 5.54 10.22
CA SER A 89 -18.71 6.43 11.08
C SER A 89 -19.90 7.10 10.38
N VAL A 90 -19.82 7.28 9.06
CA VAL A 90 -20.87 7.90 8.27
C VAL A 90 -21.92 6.88 7.82
N ALA A 91 -21.48 5.73 7.31
CA ALA A 91 -22.35 4.69 6.79
C ALA A 91 -23.24 4.01 7.85
N PRO A 92 -22.80 3.82 9.11
CA PRO A 92 -23.61 3.11 10.10
C PRO A 92 -24.85 3.81 10.59
N ALA A 93 -25.08 5.07 10.23
CA ALA A 93 -26.30 5.75 10.65
C ALA A 93 -27.55 4.91 10.34
N GLY A 94 -27.62 4.37 9.13
CA GLY A 94 -28.69 3.47 8.74
C GLY A 94 -28.66 2.14 9.49
N ARG A 95 -27.47 1.60 9.72
CA ARG A 95 -27.30 0.35 10.46
C ARG A 95 -27.68 0.50 11.92
N ALA A 96 -27.25 1.59 12.55
CA ALA A 96 -27.59 1.86 13.93
C ALA A 96 -29.10 2.00 14.10
N ALA A 97 -29.77 2.72 13.21
CA ALA A 97 -31.20 2.84 13.19
C ALA A 97 -31.89 1.49 12.98
N GLY A 98 -31.37 0.68 12.07
CA GLY A 98 -31.87 -0.67 11.82
C GLY A 98 -31.73 -1.56 13.04
N LYS A 99 -30.57 -1.55 13.69
CA LYS A 99 -30.35 -2.32 14.91
C LYS A 99 -31.27 -1.87 16.04
N ALA A 100 -31.41 -0.57 16.22
CA ALA A 100 -32.30 -0.02 17.24
C ALA A 100 -33.76 -0.44 16.99
N GLY A 101 -34.19 -0.40 15.73
CA GLY A 101 -35.51 -0.85 15.33
C GLY A 101 -35.74 -2.33 15.61
N VAL A 102 -34.78 -3.17 15.28
CA VAL A 102 -34.83 -4.60 15.55
C VAL A 102 -34.86 -4.87 17.05
N SER A 103 -33.99 -4.19 17.78
CA SER A 103 -33.93 -4.34 19.24
C SER A 103 -35.22 -3.92 19.90
N ALA A 104 -35.82 -2.85 19.44
CA ALA A 104 -37.09 -2.36 19.98
C ALA A 104 -38.27 -3.32 19.74
N ARG A 105 -38.19 -4.13 18.69
CA ARG A 105 -39.23 -5.10 18.39
C ARG A 105 -39.17 -6.37 19.25
N VAL A 106 -38.02 -6.59 19.84
CA VAL A 106 -37.77 -7.74 20.69
C VAL A 106 -38.05 -7.36 22.14
#